data_d3f10d7b5e0a952d82b660ce8039f130
#
_entry.id   d3f10d7b5e0a952d82b660ce8039f130
#
_cell.length_a   1.000
_cell.length_b   1.000
_cell.length_c   1.000
_cell.angle_alpha   90.00
_cell.angle_beta   90.00
_cell.angle_gamma   90.00
#
_symmetry.space_group_name_H-M   'P 1'
#
loop_
_entity.id
_entity.type
_entity.pdbx_description
1 polymer ?
#
loop_
_entity_poly.entity_id
_entity_poly.type
_entity_poly.pdbx_seq_one_letter_code
_entity_poly.pdbx_strand_id
1 'polypeptide(L)'
;MSLRHLSAPRLRRSLLLTSLLLAGSFSTHAAEEMLRKAVGKGAYEMAYSQQENALWVATSQSRSLDKGGIVYRLDPTTLEVTQVIHNDLKPFGATINNATQTLWFGNTTDSTVTAIDAKTGAVKGRLVLDNRQRSETVRPLAPRELAVNEKTNTVYITGLGKESVIWVVDGEKLTLKDTITNTGAMATGLAVDADAKRIYTTNADGELLTIDSESNKILSRKKLQDDGKEHFYLNLSLDTAGHRAFITDSKQPEVLVVDLRDGKVLQKIAAPESLAVLFNPTRNEAYVTHRKAGEVSVIDAKTYKVVKTFKTPTYPNSLTLSADGKTLYVSVKQESTRQKEATQPDDVIRIAL
;
A
#
# COMPACT_ATOMS: atom_id res chain seq x y z
N MET A 1 3.61 61.67 88.64
CA MET A 1 2.28 61.91 88.09
C MET A 1 2.13 61.02 86.83
N SER A 2 1.14 60.18 86.86
CA SER A 2 0.96 58.92 86.18
C SER A 2 0.67 59.03 84.70
N LEU A 3 1.39 58.27 83.89
CA LEU A 3 1.11 58.01 82.47
C LEU A 3 0.56 56.60 82.40
N ARG A 4 -0.68 56.46 81.94
CA ARG A 4 -1.30 55.14 81.62
C ARG A 4 -1.03 54.78 80.19
N HIS A 5 -0.48 53.57 80.02
CA HIS A 5 -0.38 52.91 78.74
C HIS A 5 -1.75 52.38 78.29
N LEU A 6 -2.10 52.68 77.06
CA LEU A 6 -3.19 52.04 76.33
C LEU A 6 -2.58 51.14 75.26
N SER A 7 -2.80 49.84 75.42
CA SER A 7 -2.42 48.81 74.47
C SER A 7 -3.48 48.63 73.35
N ALA A 8 -3.09 48.69 72.10
CA ALA A 8 -3.93 48.40 70.91
C ALA A 8 -3.94 46.92 70.57
N PRO A 9 -5.06 46.33 70.10
CA PRO A 9 -5.12 44.91 69.71
C PRO A 9 -4.55 44.69 68.33
N ARG A 10 -3.76 43.63 68.18
CA ARG A 10 -3.21 43.14 66.93
C ARG A 10 -4.29 42.36 66.14
N LEU A 11 -4.71 42.89 64.97
CA LEU A 11 -5.52 42.18 64.02
C LEU A 11 -4.62 41.14 63.31
N ARG A 12 -4.91 39.87 63.49
CA ARG A 12 -4.34 38.78 62.66
C ARG A 12 -5.11 38.74 61.35
N ARG A 13 -4.45 39.08 60.24
CA ARG A 13 -4.92 38.80 58.88
C ARG A 13 -4.54 37.38 58.53
N SER A 14 -5.52 36.49 58.45
CA SER A 14 -5.38 35.17 57.85
C SER A 14 -5.36 35.31 56.33
N LEU A 15 -4.20 35.02 55.70
CA LEU A 15 -4.13 34.81 54.24
C LEU A 15 -4.65 33.41 53.95
N LEU A 16 -5.83 33.33 53.33
CA LEU A 16 -6.27 32.13 52.62
C LEU A 16 -5.50 32.04 51.28
N LEU A 17 -4.55 31.14 51.20
CA LEU A 17 -3.98 30.72 49.92
C LEU A 17 -4.99 29.79 49.23
N THR A 18 -5.69 30.30 48.22
CA THR A 18 -6.48 29.51 47.28
C THR A 18 -5.52 28.96 46.24
N SER A 19 -5.07 27.72 46.40
CA SER A 19 -4.34 26.98 45.37
C SER A 19 -5.32 26.58 44.28
N LEU A 20 -5.27 27.30 43.15
CA LEU A 20 -5.91 26.91 41.90
C LEU A 20 -5.13 25.70 41.34
N LEU A 21 -5.63 24.51 41.51
CA LEU A 21 -5.22 23.34 40.77
C LEU A 21 -5.71 23.50 39.32
N LEU A 22 -4.84 24.00 38.44
CA LEU A 22 -5.01 23.81 37.01
C LEU A 22 -4.79 22.31 36.71
N ALA A 23 -5.88 21.57 36.65
CA ALA A 23 -5.89 20.25 36.03
C ALA A 23 -5.64 20.45 34.54
N GLY A 24 -4.38 20.39 34.14
CA GLY A 24 -4.00 20.29 32.75
C GLY A 24 -4.55 18.98 32.20
N SER A 25 -5.61 19.07 31.42
CA SER A 25 -6.07 17.96 30.57
C SER A 25 -4.97 17.69 29.55
N PHE A 26 -4.04 16.84 29.90
CA PHE A 26 -3.13 16.26 28.92
C PHE A 26 -4.00 15.42 27.98
N SER A 27 -4.23 15.94 26.78
CA SER A 27 -4.87 15.19 25.70
C SER A 27 -4.08 13.93 25.45
N THR A 28 -4.61 12.78 25.83
CA THR A 28 -4.10 11.44 25.53
C THR A 28 -4.27 11.06 24.06
N HIS A 29 -4.45 12.03 23.15
CA HIS A 29 -4.70 11.81 21.72
C HIS A 29 -3.47 11.40 20.92
N ALA A 30 -2.24 11.51 21.44
CA ALA A 30 -1.04 11.17 20.69
C ALA A 30 -0.73 9.67 20.66
N ALA A 31 -1.30 8.87 21.56
CA ALA A 31 -1.02 7.42 21.64
C ALA A 31 -1.96 6.56 20.77
N GLU A 32 -3.10 7.07 20.32
CA GLU A 32 -4.07 6.33 19.48
C GLU A 32 -3.84 6.47 17.98
N GLU A 33 -2.99 7.36 17.53
CA GLU A 33 -2.81 7.66 16.11
C GLU A 33 -2.15 6.50 15.35
N MET A 34 -1.36 5.66 16.01
CA MET A 34 -0.64 4.56 15.36
C MET A 34 -0.64 3.30 16.24
N LEU A 35 -1.27 2.23 15.72
CA LEU A 35 -1.22 0.90 16.31
C LEU A 35 -0.34 -0.01 15.44
N ARG A 36 0.55 -0.78 16.06
CA ARG A 36 1.45 -1.74 15.40
C ARG A 36 1.24 -3.14 15.94
N LYS A 37 1.16 -4.14 15.06
CA LYS A 37 1.10 -5.57 15.42
C LYS A 37 1.99 -6.40 14.50
N ALA A 38 2.69 -7.36 15.09
CA ALA A 38 3.41 -8.39 14.36
C ALA A 38 2.39 -9.37 13.74
N VAL A 39 2.57 -9.70 12.46
CA VAL A 39 1.64 -10.57 11.73
C VAL A 39 2.31 -11.86 11.28
N GLY A 40 3.37 -11.78 10.50
CA GLY A 40 4.06 -12.95 9.98
C GLY A 40 5.27 -12.57 9.16
N LYS A 41 6.15 -13.52 8.87
CA LYS A 41 7.35 -13.26 8.08
C LYS A 41 6.99 -13.05 6.60
N GLY A 42 7.65 -12.11 5.96
CA GLY A 42 7.46 -11.83 4.55
C GLY A 42 6.10 -11.21 4.25
N ALA A 43 5.63 -10.27 5.08
CA ALA A 43 4.43 -9.50 4.81
C ALA A 43 4.65 -8.59 3.58
N TYR A 44 3.71 -8.63 2.65
CA TYR A 44 3.76 -7.86 1.41
C TYR A 44 2.50 -7.02 1.26
N GLU A 45 1.64 -7.33 0.32
CA GLU A 45 0.47 -6.53 0.04
C GLU A 45 -0.73 -6.91 0.88
N MET A 46 -1.68 -5.99 0.91
CA MET A 46 -2.87 -6.07 1.72
C MET A 46 -4.09 -5.71 0.89
N ALA A 47 -5.22 -6.32 1.22
CA ALA A 47 -6.52 -5.99 0.65
C ALA A 47 -7.53 -5.76 1.77
N TYR A 48 -8.40 -4.76 1.59
CA TYR A 48 -9.45 -4.44 2.56
C TYR A 48 -10.82 -4.85 2.02
N SER A 49 -11.46 -5.80 2.70
CA SER A 49 -12.84 -6.18 2.41
C SER A 49 -13.81 -5.20 3.07
N GLN A 50 -14.53 -4.45 2.26
CA GLN A 50 -15.50 -3.47 2.74
C GLN A 50 -16.70 -4.14 3.43
N GLN A 51 -17.22 -5.22 2.83
CA GLN A 51 -18.40 -5.91 3.37
C GLN A 51 -18.10 -6.68 4.64
N GLU A 52 -16.94 -7.34 4.69
CA GLU A 52 -16.54 -8.13 5.85
C GLU A 52 -15.84 -7.28 6.93
N ASN A 53 -15.58 -6.01 6.63
CA ASN A 53 -14.78 -5.12 7.49
C ASN A 53 -13.53 -5.83 8.00
N ALA A 54 -12.69 -6.28 7.08
CA ALA A 54 -11.54 -7.13 7.38
C ALA A 54 -10.33 -6.73 6.54
N LEU A 55 -9.15 -6.75 7.15
CA LEU A 55 -7.88 -6.55 6.48
C LEU A 55 -7.23 -7.90 6.18
N TRP A 56 -6.85 -8.14 4.93
CA TRP A 56 -6.17 -9.34 4.48
C TRP A 56 -4.73 -9.05 4.14
N VAL A 57 -3.81 -9.89 4.62
CA VAL A 57 -2.36 -9.66 4.48
C VAL A 57 -1.70 -10.88 3.86
N ALA A 58 -1.02 -10.66 2.73
CA ALA A 58 -0.19 -11.67 2.07
C ALA A 58 1.15 -11.81 2.78
N THR A 59 1.52 -13.05 3.17
CA THR A 59 2.84 -13.32 3.78
C THR A 59 3.51 -14.54 3.15
N SER A 60 4.76 -14.38 2.70
CA SER A 60 5.52 -15.46 2.08
C SER A 60 6.11 -16.46 3.08
N GLN A 61 6.15 -16.13 4.35
CA GLN A 61 6.74 -16.85 5.50
C GLN A 61 8.23 -17.05 5.43
N SER A 62 8.76 -17.65 4.36
CA SER A 62 10.20 -17.91 4.18
C SER A 62 10.62 -17.71 2.73
N ARG A 63 11.91 -17.73 2.45
CA ARG A 63 12.47 -17.75 1.09
C ARG A 63 12.54 -19.14 0.48
N SER A 64 12.33 -20.17 1.28
CA SER A 64 12.36 -21.56 0.85
C SER A 64 11.22 -21.84 -0.14
N LEU A 65 11.52 -22.42 -1.31
CA LEU A 65 10.54 -22.65 -2.36
C LEU A 65 9.60 -23.83 -2.07
N ASP A 66 10.00 -24.71 -1.16
CA ASP A 66 9.26 -25.90 -0.72
C ASP A 66 8.24 -25.62 0.40
N LYS A 67 8.19 -24.37 0.88
CA LYS A 67 7.27 -23.95 1.95
C LYS A 67 6.34 -22.87 1.43
N GLY A 68 5.04 -23.09 1.59
CA GLY A 68 4.03 -22.13 1.23
C GLY A 68 3.99 -20.91 2.16
N GLY A 69 3.22 -19.93 1.77
CA GLY A 69 2.93 -18.74 2.56
C GLY A 69 1.60 -18.84 3.29
N ILE A 70 1.26 -17.78 3.97
CA ILE A 70 0.02 -17.64 4.74
C ILE A 70 -0.67 -16.34 4.34
N VAL A 71 -1.98 -16.40 4.21
CA VAL A 71 -2.83 -15.22 4.16
C VAL A 71 -3.50 -15.06 5.53
N TYR A 72 -3.27 -13.92 6.16
CA TYR A 72 -3.89 -13.59 7.44
C TYR A 72 -5.09 -12.67 7.23
N ARG A 73 -6.19 -12.97 7.92
CA ARG A 73 -7.30 -12.04 8.12
C ARG A 73 -7.12 -11.36 9.46
N LEU A 74 -7.15 -10.03 9.47
CA LEU A 74 -7.02 -9.22 10.67
C LEU A 74 -8.32 -8.46 10.94
N ASP A 75 -8.61 -8.28 12.23
CA ASP A 75 -9.55 -7.25 12.66
C ASP A 75 -8.94 -5.87 12.32
N PRO A 76 -9.63 -5.01 11.59
CA PRO A 76 -9.04 -3.75 11.09
C PRO A 76 -8.87 -2.70 12.20
N THR A 77 -9.49 -2.87 13.36
CA THR A 77 -9.38 -1.95 14.49
C THR A 77 -8.24 -2.33 15.42
N THR A 78 -8.16 -3.61 15.78
CA THR A 78 -7.20 -4.13 16.75
C THR A 78 -5.96 -4.75 16.13
N LEU A 79 -6.00 -5.05 14.83
CA LEU A 79 -5.01 -5.81 14.06
C LEU A 79 -4.78 -7.24 14.61
N GLU A 80 -5.69 -7.76 15.43
CA GLU A 80 -5.63 -9.14 15.87
C GLU A 80 -5.94 -10.10 14.71
N VAL A 81 -5.22 -11.22 14.66
CA VAL A 81 -5.44 -12.27 13.66
C VAL A 81 -6.75 -12.97 13.97
N THR A 82 -7.71 -12.92 13.05
CA THR A 82 -9.03 -13.57 13.17
C THR A 82 -9.13 -14.84 12.35
N GLN A 83 -8.28 -15.01 11.32
CA GLN A 83 -8.22 -16.22 10.51
C GLN A 83 -6.84 -16.39 9.89
N VAL A 84 -6.43 -17.65 9.72
CA VAL A 84 -5.16 -18.04 9.09
C VAL A 84 -5.48 -18.98 7.92
N ILE A 85 -5.01 -18.64 6.71
CA ILE A 85 -5.20 -19.46 5.52
C ILE A 85 -3.83 -19.91 5.03
N HIS A 86 -3.57 -21.20 5.06
CA HIS A 86 -2.38 -21.79 4.48
C HIS A 86 -2.52 -21.81 2.96
N ASN A 87 -1.70 -21.03 2.27
CA ASN A 87 -1.82 -20.85 0.82
C ASN A 87 -1.04 -21.88 0.00
N ASP A 88 -0.23 -22.74 0.61
CA ASP A 88 0.69 -23.68 -0.06
C ASP A 88 1.72 -23.03 -1.01
N LEU A 89 1.37 -21.88 -1.58
CA LEU A 89 2.18 -21.04 -2.45
C LEU A 89 2.55 -19.73 -1.75
N LYS A 90 3.42 -18.92 -2.36
CA LYS A 90 3.93 -17.68 -1.73
C LYS A 90 3.16 -16.44 -2.22
N PRO A 91 2.12 -16.00 -1.49
CA PRO A 91 1.37 -14.81 -1.86
C PRO A 91 2.23 -13.56 -1.64
N PHE A 92 2.13 -12.65 -2.59
CA PHE A 92 2.87 -11.38 -2.60
C PHE A 92 1.94 -10.21 -2.90
N GLY A 93 1.50 -10.05 -4.15
CA GLY A 93 0.49 -9.07 -4.54
C GLY A 93 -0.89 -9.44 -4.04
N ALA A 94 -1.71 -8.46 -3.70
CA ALA A 94 -3.06 -8.65 -3.19
C ALA A 94 -4.03 -7.61 -3.73
N THR A 95 -5.22 -8.05 -4.10
CA THR A 95 -6.34 -7.17 -4.41
C THR A 95 -7.66 -7.84 -4.05
N ILE A 96 -8.75 -7.09 -4.06
CA ILE A 96 -10.09 -7.61 -3.82
C ILE A 96 -11.07 -7.07 -4.85
N ASN A 97 -11.98 -7.91 -5.32
CA ASN A 97 -13.22 -7.48 -5.93
C ASN A 97 -14.29 -7.42 -4.83
N ASN A 98 -14.63 -6.23 -4.35
CA ASN A 98 -15.62 -6.05 -3.31
C ASN A 98 -17.05 -6.37 -3.79
N ALA A 99 -17.33 -6.26 -5.09
CA ALA A 99 -18.64 -6.61 -5.65
C ALA A 99 -18.90 -8.12 -5.59
N THR A 100 -17.87 -8.95 -5.83
CA THR A 100 -17.97 -10.43 -5.79
C THR A 100 -17.42 -11.05 -4.52
N GLN A 101 -16.89 -10.25 -3.60
CA GLN A 101 -16.19 -10.68 -2.38
C GLN A 101 -15.10 -11.71 -2.66
N THR A 102 -14.34 -11.50 -3.72
CA THR A 102 -13.24 -12.37 -4.11
C THR A 102 -11.90 -11.66 -3.92
N LEU A 103 -11.07 -12.22 -3.06
CA LEU A 103 -9.67 -11.85 -2.87
C LEU A 103 -8.79 -12.54 -3.91
N TRP A 104 -7.77 -11.83 -4.37
CA TRP A 104 -6.82 -12.32 -5.35
C TRP A 104 -5.40 -12.12 -4.83
N PHE A 105 -4.61 -13.22 -4.85
CA PHE A 105 -3.21 -13.20 -4.39
C PHE A 105 -2.31 -13.73 -5.48
N GLY A 106 -1.36 -12.90 -5.92
CA GLY A 106 -0.31 -13.30 -6.85
C GLY A 106 0.78 -14.09 -6.15
N ASN A 107 1.04 -15.32 -6.62
CA ASN A 107 2.09 -16.18 -6.07
C ASN A 107 3.35 -16.03 -6.91
N THR A 108 4.22 -15.12 -6.50
CA THR A 108 5.35 -14.61 -7.30
C THR A 108 6.34 -15.67 -7.71
N THR A 109 6.62 -16.65 -6.84
CA THR A 109 7.60 -17.71 -7.14
C THR A 109 7.06 -18.82 -8.03
N ASP A 110 5.73 -18.95 -8.08
CA ASP A 110 5.04 -20.07 -8.71
C ASP A 110 4.30 -19.66 -10.00
N SER A 111 4.39 -18.38 -10.37
CA SER A 111 3.75 -17.81 -11.57
C SER A 111 2.25 -18.14 -11.64
N THR A 112 1.58 -18.05 -10.51
CA THR A 112 0.15 -18.38 -10.36
C THR A 112 -0.61 -17.27 -9.65
N VAL A 113 -1.92 -17.32 -9.69
CA VAL A 113 -2.80 -16.50 -8.86
C VAL A 113 -3.78 -17.40 -8.11
N THR A 114 -4.06 -17.06 -6.85
CA THR A 114 -5.05 -17.73 -6.00
C THR A 114 -6.25 -16.82 -5.78
N ALA A 115 -7.44 -17.33 -5.99
CA ALA A 115 -8.70 -16.69 -5.64
C ALA A 115 -9.24 -17.25 -4.31
N ILE A 116 -9.63 -16.36 -3.39
CA ILE A 116 -10.14 -16.71 -2.06
C ILE A 116 -11.47 -16.00 -1.83
N ASP A 117 -12.44 -16.70 -1.28
CA ASP A 117 -13.69 -16.11 -0.82
C ASP A 117 -13.45 -15.24 0.42
N ALA A 118 -13.73 -13.94 0.35
CA ALA A 118 -13.44 -13.00 1.43
C ALA A 118 -14.33 -13.20 2.66
N LYS A 119 -15.50 -13.85 2.52
CA LYS A 119 -16.41 -14.11 3.63
C LYS A 119 -15.95 -15.31 4.44
N THR A 120 -15.58 -16.40 3.76
CA THR A 120 -15.28 -17.68 4.38
C THR A 120 -13.80 -17.96 4.54
N GLY A 121 -12.95 -17.33 3.73
CA GLY A 121 -11.53 -17.66 3.60
C GLY A 121 -11.27 -18.93 2.77
N ALA A 122 -12.28 -19.50 2.13
CA ALA A 122 -12.11 -20.69 1.31
C ALA A 122 -11.38 -20.36 0.00
N VAL A 123 -10.41 -21.19 -0.37
CA VAL A 123 -9.75 -21.11 -1.67
C VAL A 123 -10.76 -21.50 -2.74
N LYS A 124 -11.12 -20.57 -3.61
CA LYS A 124 -12.01 -20.79 -4.77
C LYS A 124 -11.29 -21.50 -5.90
N GLY A 125 -10.01 -21.26 -6.07
CA GLY A 125 -9.18 -21.90 -7.09
C GLY A 125 -7.84 -21.20 -7.28
N ARG A 126 -7.04 -21.80 -8.17
CA ARG A 126 -5.72 -21.27 -8.59
C ARG A 126 -5.60 -21.33 -10.11
N LEU A 127 -4.95 -20.33 -10.69
CA LEU A 127 -4.69 -20.28 -12.11
C LEU A 127 -3.18 -20.14 -12.32
N VAL A 128 -2.62 -21.02 -13.16
CA VAL A 128 -1.23 -20.92 -13.65
C VAL A 128 -1.19 -19.87 -14.75
N LEU A 129 -0.36 -18.85 -14.56
CA LEU A 129 -0.22 -17.72 -15.49
C LEU A 129 0.94 -17.93 -16.47
N ASP A 130 2.02 -18.54 -15.99
CA ASP A 130 3.19 -18.89 -16.81
C ASP A 130 3.62 -20.33 -16.46
N ASN A 131 3.45 -21.23 -17.39
CA ASN A 131 3.74 -22.66 -17.21
C ASN A 131 5.15 -23.09 -17.60
N ARG A 132 6.03 -22.14 -17.97
CA ARG A 132 7.42 -22.44 -18.29
C ARG A 132 8.13 -23.01 -17.08
N GLN A 133 8.86 -24.07 -17.27
CA GLN A 133 9.63 -24.68 -16.19
C GLN A 133 10.87 -23.82 -15.88
N ARG A 134 11.08 -23.55 -14.60
CA ARG A 134 12.26 -22.81 -14.13
C ARG A 134 13.52 -23.64 -14.36
N SER A 135 14.52 -23.02 -14.95
CA SER A 135 15.86 -23.60 -15.18
C SER A 135 16.94 -22.53 -14.97
N GLU A 136 18.18 -22.86 -15.27
CA GLU A 136 19.27 -21.87 -15.24
C GLU A 136 19.04 -20.71 -16.21
N THR A 137 18.43 -20.99 -17.38
CA THR A 137 18.21 -20.02 -18.44
C THR A 137 16.76 -19.52 -18.54
N VAL A 138 15.80 -20.28 -18.01
CA VAL A 138 14.37 -19.94 -18.03
C VAL A 138 13.90 -19.48 -16.68
N ARG A 139 13.35 -18.29 -16.63
CA ARG A 139 12.65 -17.76 -15.46
C ARG A 139 11.21 -17.44 -15.83
N PRO A 140 10.23 -18.16 -15.30
CA PRO A 140 8.82 -17.78 -15.45
C PRO A 140 8.58 -16.36 -14.96
N LEU A 141 7.66 -15.66 -15.62
CA LEU A 141 7.29 -14.31 -15.22
C LEU A 141 6.66 -14.32 -13.83
N ALA A 142 7.01 -13.33 -13.03
CA ALA A 142 6.61 -13.25 -11.64
C ALA A 142 5.36 -12.35 -11.49
N PRO A 143 4.19 -12.87 -11.06
CA PRO A 143 3.05 -12.04 -10.70
C PRO A 143 3.43 -11.04 -9.62
N ARG A 144 3.11 -9.76 -9.84
CA ARG A 144 3.52 -8.69 -8.90
C ARG A 144 2.34 -7.84 -8.44
N GLU A 145 1.88 -6.92 -9.24
CA GLU A 145 0.76 -6.04 -8.90
C GLU A 145 -0.53 -6.60 -9.48
N LEU A 146 -1.61 -6.46 -8.73
CA LEU A 146 -2.94 -6.88 -9.14
C LEU A 146 -3.91 -5.72 -9.06
N ALA A 147 -4.74 -5.57 -10.08
CA ALA A 147 -5.82 -4.61 -10.10
C ALA A 147 -7.10 -5.25 -10.62
N VAL A 148 -8.24 -4.84 -10.07
CA VAL A 148 -9.56 -5.40 -10.44
C VAL A 148 -10.43 -4.33 -11.08
N ASN A 149 -11.04 -4.67 -12.21
CA ASN A 149 -12.21 -3.97 -12.69
C ASN A 149 -13.46 -4.65 -12.12
N GLU A 150 -14.03 -4.07 -11.07
CA GLU A 150 -15.21 -4.64 -10.41
C GLU A 150 -16.45 -4.68 -11.31
N LYS A 151 -16.59 -3.74 -12.26
CA LYS A 151 -17.73 -3.67 -13.18
C LYS A 151 -17.77 -4.84 -14.14
N THR A 152 -16.61 -5.34 -14.58
CA THR A 152 -16.49 -6.43 -15.54
C THR A 152 -16.02 -7.73 -14.91
N ASN A 153 -15.75 -7.72 -13.59
CA ASN A 153 -15.12 -8.82 -12.85
C ASN A 153 -13.85 -9.34 -13.55
N THR A 154 -13.02 -8.40 -13.99
CA THR A 154 -11.75 -8.71 -14.68
C THR A 154 -10.57 -8.36 -13.78
N VAL A 155 -9.63 -9.30 -13.64
CA VAL A 155 -8.41 -9.12 -12.86
C VAL A 155 -7.24 -8.94 -13.79
N TYR A 156 -6.49 -7.86 -13.61
CA TYR A 156 -5.24 -7.58 -14.32
C TYR A 156 -4.08 -7.86 -13.39
N ILE A 157 -3.05 -8.54 -13.89
CA ILE A 157 -1.90 -8.98 -13.10
C ILE A 157 -0.62 -8.70 -13.89
N THR A 158 0.29 -7.91 -13.33
CA THR A 158 1.60 -7.72 -13.98
C THR A 158 2.47 -8.95 -13.81
N GLY A 159 3.07 -9.40 -14.91
CA GLY A 159 4.04 -10.49 -14.96
C GLY A 159 5.43 -9.95 -15.22
N LEU A 160 6.27 -9.90 -14.18
CA LEU A 160 7.57 -9.26 -14.23
C LEU A 160 8.61 -10.07 -14.97
N GLY A 161 9.33 -9.42 -15.88
CA GLY A 161 10.46 -9.93 -16.61
C GLY A 161 11.22 -8.81 -17.31
N LYS A 162 12.22 -9.16 -18.11
CA LYS A 162 12.85 -8.23 -19.06
C LYS A 162 11.82 -7.70 -20.07
N GLU A 163 10.97 -8.60 -20.52
CA GLU A 163 9.78 -8.35 -21.31
C GLU A 163 8.59 -8.71 -20.41
N SER A 164 8.02 -7.73 -19.76
CA SER A 164 6.87 -7.92 -18.88
C SER A 164 5.58 -8.05 -19.68
N VAL A 165 4.56 -8.60 -19.03
CA VAL A 165 3.21 -8.73 -19.57
C VAL A 165 2.19 -8.25 -18.53
N ILE A 166 0.94 -8.06 -18.98
CA ILE A 166 -0.21 -8.00 -18.10
C ILE A 166 -1.14 -9.14 -18.47
N TRP A 167 -1.36 -10.08 -17.57
CA TRP A 167 -2.37 -11.12 -17.72
C TRP A 167 -3.75 -10.55 -17.41
N VAL A 168 -4.72 -10.91 -18.25
CA VAL A 168 -6.12 -10.53 -18.14
C VAL A 168 -6.92 -11.77 -17.76
N VAL A 169 -7.45 -11.80 -16.56
CA VAL A 169 -8.11 -12.98 -15.97
C VAL A 169 -9.61 -12.72 -15.83
N ASP A 170 -10.41 -13.70 -16.23
CA ASP A 170 -11.85 -13.75 -15.95
C ASP A 170 -12.06 -14.09 -14.48
N GLY A 171 -12.60 -13.15 -13.72
CA GLY A 171 -12.77 -13.30 -12.27
C GLY A 171 -13.86 -14.29 -11.87
N GLU A 172 -14.79 -14.62 -12.76
CA GLU A 172 -15.84 -15.62 -12.51
C GLU A 172 -15.36 -17.04 -12.83
N LYS A 173 -14.76 -17.19 -14.02
CA LYS A 173 -14.35 -18.51 -14.54
C LYS A 173 -12.98 -18.94 -14.06
N LEU A 174 -12.20 -18.02 -13.48
CA LEU A 174 -10.80 -18.24 -13.12
C LEU A 174 -9.97 -18.75 -14.31
N THR A 175 -10.09 -18.09 -15.46
CA THR A 175 -9.39 -18.42 -16.71
C THR A 175 -8.65 -17.21 -17.26
N LEU A 176 -7.54 -17.48 -17.95
CA LEU A 176 -6.81 -16.44 -18.69
C LEU A 176 -7.62 -16.05 -19.93
N LYS A 177 -8.01 -14.79 -20.05
CA LYS A 177 -8.72 -14.22 -21.21
C LYS A 177 -7.76 -13.71 -22.26
N ASP A 178 -6.67 -13.08 -21.82
CA ASP A 178 -5.72 -12.43 -22.72
C ASP A 178 -4.38 -12.19 -22.03
N THR A 179 -3.36 -11.84 -22.79
CA THR A 179 -2.05 -11.44 -22.29
C THR A 179 -1.58 -10.22 -23.08
N ILE A 180 -1.50 -9.09 -22.41
CA ILE A 180 -1.00 -7.84 -22.99
C ILE A 180 0.53 -7.89 -22.94
N THR A 181 1.16 -7.91 -24.08
CA THR A 181 2.61 -7.96 -24.24
C THR A 181 3.21 -6.58 -24.50
N ASN A 182 4.53 -6.50 -24.59
CA ASN A 182 5.25 -5.25 -24.89
C ASN A 182 5.01 -4.15 -23.83
N THR A 183 4.94 -4.53 -22.56
CA THR A 183 4.73 -3.58 -21.45
C THR A 183 6.06 -3.05 -20.88
N GLY A 184 7.19 -3.41 -21.46
CA GLY A 184 8.53 -2.98 -21.07
C GLY A 184 9.16 -3.83 -19.96
N ALA A 185 10.33 -3.41 -19.51
CA ALA A 185 11.05 -4.11 -18.47
C ALA A 185 10.44 -3.86 -17.10
N MET A 186 10.24 -4.93 -16.31
CA MET A 186 9.79 -4.82 -14.93
C MET A 186 8.55 -3.91 -14.79
N ALA A 187 7.50 -4.13 -15.57
CA ALA A 187 6.24 -3.40 -15.47
C ALA A 187 5.55 -3.77 -14.14
N THR A 188 5.76 -2.94 -13.12
CA THR A 188 5.31 -3.20 -11.74
C THR A 188 4.05 -2.44 -11.38
N GLY A 189 4.02 -1.12 -11.60
CA GLY A 189 2.86 -0.32 -11.27
C GLY A 189 1.65 -0.68 -12.15
N LEU A 190 0.47 -0.81 -11.54
CA LEU A 190 -0.76 -1.19 -12.25
C LEU A 190 -1.97 -0.53 -11.59
N ALA A 191 -2.80 0.11 -12.40
CA ALA A 191 -4.07 0.66 -11.93
C ALA A 191 -5.14 0.61 -13.04
N VAL A 192 -6.41 0.55 -12.63
CA VAL A 192 -7.56 0.48 -13.54
C VAL A 192 -8.48 1.65 -13.26
N ASP A 193 -8.82 2.40 -14.31
CA ASP A 193 -9.94 3.32 -14.36
C ASP A 193 -11.08 2.66 -15.14
N ALA A 194 -12.02 2.08 -14.40
CA ALA A 194 -13.13 1.34 -14.99
C ALA A 194 -14.10 2.26 -15.76
N ASP A 195 -14.24 3.51 -15.35
CA ASP A 195 -15.14 4.48 -16.00
C ASP A 195 -14.55 4.99 -17.31
N ALA A 196 -13.26 5.30 -17.32
CA ALA A 196 -12.57 5.70 -18.53
C ALA A 196 -12.22 4.51 -19.44
N LYS A 197 -12.42 3.26 -18.97
CA LYS A 197 -12.03 2.02 -19.67
C LYS A 197 -10.53 1.99 -19.98
N ARG A 198 -9.72 2.32 -18.97
CA ARG A 198 -8.26 2.42 -19.08
C ARG A 198 -7.56 1.59 -18.02
N ILE A 199 -6.45 1.02 -18.45
CA ILE A 199 -5.45 0.41 -17.60
C ILE A 199 -4.19 1.24 -17.74
N TYR A 200 -3.53 1.51 -16.62
CA TYR A 200 -2.24 2.21 -16.58
C TYR A 200 -1.19 1.30 -15.97
N THR A 201 -0.01 1.27 -16.58
CA THR A 201 1.15 0.56 -16.02
C THR A 201 2.41 1.40 -16.16
N THR A 202 3.30 1.27 -15.18
CA THR A 202 4.62 1.89 -15.17
C THR A 202 5.72 0.84 -15.11
N ASN A 203 6.92 1.15 -15.59
CA ASN A 203 7.99 0.18 -15.75
C ASN A 203 9.39 0.75 -15.42
N ALA A 204 10.41 -0.10 -15.53
CA ALA A 204 11.80 0.27 -15.30
C ALA A 204 12.44 0.98 -16.50
N ASP A 205 11.77 1.08 -17.63
CA ASP A 205 12.22 1.85 -18.80
C ASP A 205 11.88 3.35 -18.65
N GLY A 206 11.27 3.75 -17.52
CA GLY A 206 10.88 5.11 -17.25
C GLY A 206 9.61 5.55 -17.96
N GLU A 207 8.68 4.63 -18.18
CA GLU A 207 7.49 4.86 -18.99
C GLU A 207 6.19 4.74 -18.20
N LEU A 208 5.17 5.47 -18.68
CA LEU A 208 3.76 5.26 -18.39
C LEU A 208 3.07 4.76 -19.66
N LEU A 209 2.44 3.62 -19.58
CA LEU A 209 1.60 3.07 -20.66
C LEU A 209 0.13 3.25 -20.31
N THR A 210 -0.65 3.66 -21.32
CA THR A 210 -2.12 3.72 -21.25
C THR A 210 -2.66 2.64 -22.17
N ILE A 211 -3.54 1.80 -21.63
CA ILE A 211 -4.06 0.62 -22.32
C ILE A 211 -5.60 0.71 -22.32
N ASP A 212 -6.22 0.36 -23.42
CA ASP A 212 -7.67 0.23 -23.51
C ASP A 212 -8.11 -1.12 -22.89
N SER A 213 -8.99 -1.06 -21.88
CA SER A 213 -9.41 -2.24 -21.15
C SER A 213 -10.43 -3.14 -21.87
N GLU A 214 -11.03 -2.66 -22.96
CA GLU A 214 -11.96 -3.47 -23.76
C GLU A 214 -11.21 -4.26 -24.85
N SER A 215 -10.26 -3.62 -25.51
CA SER A 215 -9.48 -4.23 -26.59
C SER A 215 -8.13 -4.79 -26.13
N ASN A 216 -7.68 -4.49 -24.92
CA ASN A 216 -6.37 -4.82 -24.37
C ASN A 216 -5.18 -4.26 -25.18
N LYS A 217 -5.41 -3.21 -25.96
CA LYS A 217 -4.38 -2.58 -26.81
C LYS A 217 -3.72 -1.41 -26.09
N ILE A 218 -2.41 -1.32 -26.23
CA ILE A 218 -1.64 -0.16 -25.79
C ILE A 218 -2.00 1.03 -26.67
N LEU A 219 -2.59 2.06 -26.08
CA LEU A 219 -2.99 3.30 -26.76
C LEU A 219 -1.86 4.32 -26.77
N SER A 220 -1.07 4.36 -25.71
CA SER A 220 0.00 5.34 -25.54
C SER A 220 1.14 4.75 -24.72
N ARG A 221 2.34 5.16 -25.06
CA ARG A 221 3.59 4.90 -24.34
C ARG A 221 4.31 6.22 -24.18
N LYS A 222 4.55 6.65 -22.96
CA LYS A 222 5.20 7.92 -22.65
C LYS A 222 6.40 7.72 -21.74
N LYS A 223 7.58 8.07 -22.21
CA LYS A 223 8.73 8.28 -21.34
C LYS A 223 8.46 9.57 -20.55
N LEU A 224 8.38 9.44 -19.21
CA LEU A 224 7.93 10.56 -18.37
C LEU A 224 9.02 11.60 -18.15
N GLN A 225 10.30 11.17 -18.17
CA GLN A 225 11.44 12.07 -18.03
C GLN A 225 12.56 11.67 -19.00
N ASP A 226 13.21 12.67 -19.58
CA ASP A 226 14.38 12.51 -20.46
C ASP A 226 15.49 13.43 -19.96
N ASP A 227 15.96 13.16 -18.74
CA ASP A 227 16.97 13.96 -18.03
C ASP A 227 18.34 13.24 -17.92
N GLY A 228 18.50 12.12 -18.63
CA GLY A 228 19.71 11.31 -18.62
C GLY A 228 19.92 10.46 -17.37
N LYS A 229 18.94 10.42 -16.46
CA LYS A 229 19.00 9.59 -15.25
C LYS A 229 18.29 8.26 -15.45
N GLU A 230 18.62 7.33 -14.58
CA GLU A 230 17.86 6.06 -14.45
C GLU A 230 16.59 6.34 -13.64
N HIS A 231 15.45 5.89 -14.16
CA HIS A 231 14.15 5.93 -13.50
C HIS A 231 13.57 4.53 -13.45
N PHE A 232 13.01 4.18 -12.30
CA PHE A 232 12.18 2.99 -12.18
C PHE A 232 10.88 3.37 -11.49
N TYR A 233 9.86 3.59 -12.28
CA TYR A 233 8.54 3.93 -11.79
C TYR A 233 7.85 2.67 -11.26
N LEU A 234 7.92 2.51 -9.93
CA LEU A 234 7.61 1.25 -9.28
C LEU A 234 6.12 1.04 -9.02
N ASN A 235 5.41 2.12 -8.68
CA ASN A 235 3.98 2.07 -8.41
C ASN A 235 3.28 3.35 -8.84
N LEU A 236 1.96 3.24 -9.04
CA LEU A 236 1.11 4.39 -9.32
C LEU A 236 -0.24 4.27 -8.62
N SER A 237 -0.85 5.40 -8.31
CA SER A 237 -2.21 5.49 -7.80
C SER A 237 -2.97 6.59 -8.51
N LEU A 238 -4.22 6.31 -8.87
CA LEU A 238 -5.04 7.23 -9.66
C LEU A 238 -5.86 8.17 -8.78
N ASP A 239 -5.88 9.43 -9.16
CA ASP A 239 -6.93 10.38 -8.86
C ASP A 239 -7.76 10.56 -10.14
N THR A 240 -8.76 9.70 -10.30
CA THR A 240 -9.59 9.69 -11.53
C THR A 240 -10.40 10.96 -11.69
N ALA A 241 -10.90 11.53 -10.60
CA ALA A 241 -11.65 12.79 -10.62
C ALA A 241 -10.74 13.98 -11.03
N GLY A 242 -9.49 13.98 -10.61
CA GLY A 242 -8.49 14.97 -11.00
C GLY A 242 -7.77 14.67 -12.32
N HIS A 243 -8.08 13.55 -12.99
CA HIS A 243 -7.44 13.07 -14.21
C HIS A 243 -5.92 12.98 -14.10
N ARG A 244 -5.39 12.51 -12.95
CA ARG A 244 -3.95 12.44 -12.68
C ARG A 244 -3.58 11.15 -11.95
N ALA A 245 -2.29 10.82 -12.02
CA ALA A 245 -1.70 9.75 -11.24
C ALA A 245 -0.54 10.28 -10.40
N PHE A 246 -0.38 9.72 -9.21
CA PHE A 246 0.82 9.82 -8.40
C PHE A 246 1.69 8.60 -8.70
N ILE A 247 2.97 8.81 -9.03
CA ILE A 247 3.87 7.76 -9.47
C ILE A 247 5.15 7.80 -8.63
N THR A 248 5.53 6.67 -8.04
CA THR A 248 6.76 6.54 -7.26
C THR A 248 7.95 6.21 -8.14
N ASP A 249 9.09 6.81 -7.82
CA ASP A 249 10.37 6.46 -8.42
C ASP A 249 11.29 5.82 -7.36
N SER A 250 11.75 4.60 -7.62
CA SER A 250 12.65 3.89 -6.70
C SER A 250 14.13 4.21 -6.94
N LYS A 251 14.44 5.03 -7.94
CA LYS A 251 15.80 5.43 -8.33
C LYS A 251 16.09 6.91 -8.08
N GLN A 252 15.07 7.73 -8.03
CA GLN A 252 15.20 9.17 -7.80
C GLN A 252 14.40 9.60 -6.57
N PRO A 253 14.86 10.66 -5.87
CA PRO A 253 14.19 11.15 -4.66
C PRO A 253 13.01 12.06 -5.01
N GLU A 254 12.03 11.51 -5.71
CA GLU A 254 10.84 12.23 -6.15
C GLU A 254 9.62 11.34 -6.31
N VAL A 255 8.45 11.97 -6.22
CA VAL A 255 7.16 11.42 -6.62
C VAL A 255 6.63 12.28 -7.75
N LEU A 256 6.22 11.67 -8.86
CA LEU A 256 5.66 12.39 -9.99
C LEU A 256 4.14 12.52 -9.86
N VAL A 257 3.62 13.65 -10.30
CA VAL A 257 2.20 13.83 -10.61
C VAL A 257 2.06 13.96 -12.12
N VAL A 258 1.27 13.09 -12.73
CA VAL A 258 1.18 12.98 -14.19
C VAL A 258 -0.27 13.14 -14.63
N ASP A 259 -0.51 13.95 -15.65
CA ASP A 259 -1.82 14.08 -16.31
C ASP A 259 -2.13 12.80 -17.11
N LEU A 260 -3.26 12.16 -16.81
CA LEU A 260 -3.68 10.91 -17.46
C LEU A 260 -4.20 11.11 -18.90
N ARG A 261 -4.50 12.34 -19.30
CA ARG A 261 -5.04 12.65 -20.63
C ARG A 261 -3.95 12.67 -21.71
N ASP A 262 -2.73 13.13 -21.35
CA ASP A 262 -1.63 13.28 -22.31
C ASP A 262 -0.28 12.77 -21.82
N GLY A 263 -0.21 12.30 -20.57
CA GLY A 263 1.01 11.76 -19.96
C GLY A 263 2.05 12.81 -19.58
N LYS A 264 1.67 14.10 -19.46
CA LYS A 264 2.59 15.15 -19.02
C LYS A 264 2.84 15.08 -17.53
N VAL A 265 4.09 15.28 -17.14
CA VAL A 265 4.45 15.50 -15.74
C VAL A 265 3.98 16.89 -15.33
N LEU A 266 3.00 16.92 -14.43
CA LEU A 266 2.44 18.16 -13.88
C LEU A 266 3.30 18.71 -12.75
N GLN A 267 3.90 17.82 -11.94
CA GLN A 267 4.68 18.15 -10.77
C GLN A 267 5.68 17.05 -10.44
N LYS A 268 6.86 17.46 -9.95
CA LYS A 268 7.85 16.63 -9.28
C LYS A 268 7.87 17.02 -7.81
N ILE A 269 7.51 16.09 -6.94
CA ILE A 269 7.45 16.32 -5.50
C ILE A 269 8.72 15.75 -4.89
N ALA A 270 9.55 16.59 -4.30
CA ALA A 270 10.76 16.14 -3.61
C ALA A 270 10.38 15.26 -2.40
N ALA A 271 10.84 14.02 -2.41
CA ALA A 271 10.62 13.03 -1.37
C ALA A 271 11.74 11.99 -1.46
N PRO A 272 12.06 11.23 -0.40
CA PRO A 272 13.01 10.12 -0.51
C PRO A 272 12.58 9.10 -1.57
N GLU A 273 13.53 8.27 -2.06
CA GLU A 273 13.21 7.15 -2.95
C GLU A 273 11.99 6.38 -2.44
N SER A 274 11.03 6.12 -3.32
CA SER A 274 9.70 5.67 -2.93
C SER A 274 9.34 4.30 -3.53
N LEU A 275 8.45 3.58 -2.83
CA LEU A 275 8.01 2.24 -3.22
C LEU A 275 6.52 2.23 -3.58
N ALA A 276 5.64 2.35 -2.60
CA ALA A 276 4.20 2.34 -2.81
C ALA A 276 3.62 3.76 -2.72
N VAL A 277 2.54 3.98 -3.44
CA VAL A 277 1.72 5.18 -3.35
C VAL A 277 0.24 4.83 -3.36
N LEU A 278 -0.56 5.54 -2.57
CA LEU A 278 -1.99 5.36 -2.50
C LEU A 278 -2.69 6.72 -2.37
N PHE A 279 -3.53 7.06 -3.33
CA PHE A 279 -4.34 8.27 -3.29
C PHE A 279 -5.64 8.02 -2.50
N ASN A 280 -5.97 8.95 -1.63
CA ASN A 280 -7.19 8.95 -0.84
C ASN A 280 -8.12 10.06 -1.31
N PRO A 281 -9.18 9.75 -2.05
CA PRO A 281 -10.10 10.76 -2.57
C PRO A 281 -10.91 11.46 -1.47
N THR A 282 -11.18 10.78 -0.35
CA THR A 282 -11.93 11.36 0.77
C THR A 282 -11.19 12.53 1.42
N ARG A 283 -9.85 12.44 1.49
CA ARG A 283 -9.00 13.45 2.12
C ARG A 283 -8.25 14.33 1.12
N ASN A 284 -8.27 13.96 -0.16
CA ASN A 284 -7.45 14.56 -1.21
C ASN A 284 -5.95 14.56 -0.83
N GLU A 285 -5.48 13.40 -0.38
CA GLU A 285 -4.11 13.15 0.05
C GLU A 285 -3.53 11.93 -0.67
N ALA A 286 -2.23 11.92 -0.91
CA ALA A 286 -1.51 10.74 -1.35
C ALA A 286 -0.52 10.29 -0.26
N TYR A 287 -0.51 8.99 0.03
CA TYR A 287 0.41 8.38 0.99
C TYR A 287 1.51 7.66 0.23
N VAL A 288 2.75 7.81 0.69
CA VAL A 288 3.92 7.26 -0.02
C VAL A 288 4.85 6.58 0.97
N THR A 289 5.24 5.35 0.69
CA THR A 289 6.22 4.63 1.52
C THR A 289 7.63 4.89 1.03
N HIS A 290 8.53 5.21 1.96
CA HIS A 290 9.96 5.41 1.73
C HIS A 290 10.74 4.36 2.51
N ARG A 291 10.98 3.24 1.84
CA ARG A 291 11.49 2.03 2.48
C ARG A 291 12.83 2.23 3.19
N LYS A 292 13.80 2.85 2.51
CA LYS A 292 15.13 3.10 3.08
C LYS A 292 15.11 4.16 4.19
N ALA A 293 14.22 5.14 4.07
CA ALA A 293 14.07 6.22 5.05
C ALA A 293 13.27 5.78 6.29
N GLY A 294 12.55 4.64 6.22
CA GLY A 294 11.70 4.15 7.30
C GLY A 294 10.56 5.11 7.62
N GLU A 295 9.85 5.56 6.60
CA GLU A 295 8.77 6.53 6.79
C GLU A 295 7.68 6.45 5.73
N VAL A 296 6.52 6.99 6.07
CA VAL A 296 5.38 7.22 5.17
C VAL A 296 5.10 8.70 5.12
N SER A 297 5.18 9.29 3.92
CA SER A 297 4.81 10.69 3.70
C SER A 297 3.34 10.84 3.37
N VAL A 298 2.74 11.92 3.86
CA VAL A 298 1.41 12.41 3.47
C VAL A 298 1.61 13.62 2.58
N ILE A 299 1.15 13.53 1.35
CA ILE A 299 1.20 14.58 0.34
C ILE A 299 -0.20 15.18 0.21
N ASP A 300 -0.33 16.47 0.43
CA ASP A 300 -1.55 17.22 0.07
C ASP A 300 -1.65 17.28 -1.46
N ALA A 301 -2.70 16.69 -2.01
CA ALA A 301 -2.87 16.57 -3.45
C ALA A 301 -3.32 17.87 -4.15
N LYS A 302 -3.63 18.93 -3.41
CA LYS A 302 -3.92 20.25 -3.94
C LYS A 302 -2.67 21.11 -4.09
N THR A 303 -1.80 21.06 -3.07
CA THR A 303 -0.59 21.88 -3.01
C THR A 303 0.66 21.14 -3.46
N TYR A 304 0.60 19.81 -3.59
CA TYR A 304 1.71 18.91 -3.91
C TYR A 304 2.87 18.99 -2.90
N LYS A 305 2.56 19.27 -1.65
CA LYS A 305 3.54 19.36 -0.56
C LYS A 305 3.41 18.16 0.37
N VAL A 306 4.54 17.69 0.87
CA VAL A 306 4.56 16.79 2.02
C VAL A 306 4.12 17.58 3.25
N VAL A 307 2.98 17.21 3.84
CA VAL A 307 2.38 17.92 4.97
C VAL A 307 2.55 17.19 6.30
N LYS A 308 2.83 15.89 6.24
CA LYS A 308 3.07 15.06 7.42
C LYS A 308 3.95 13.87 7.05
N THR A 309 4.68 13.34 8.02
CA THR A 309 5.49 12.14 7.88
C THR A 309 5.31 11.26 9.11
N PHE A 310 5.00 9.99 8.91
CA PHE A 310 4.96 8.96 9.94
C PHE A 310 6.24 8.15 9.90
N LYS A 311 6.94 8.04 11.02
CA LYS A 311 8.11 7.15 11.14
C LYS A 311 7.64 5.72 11.37
N THR A 312 8.27 4.79 10.67
CA THR A 312 8.06 3.36 10.84
C THR A 312 9.29 2.72 11.49
N PRO A 313 9.14 1.58 12.20
CA PRO A 313 10.27 0.96 12.89
C PRO A 313 11.34 0.40 11.96
N THR A 314 10.93 0.00 10.74
CA THR A 314 11.80 -0.55 9.70
C THR A 314 11.27 -0.16 8.32
N TYR A 315 11.19 -1.09 7.39
CA TYR A 315 10.93 -0.86 5.96
C TYR A 315 9.44 -0.85 5.61
N PRO A 316 8.77 0.31 5.53
CA PRO A 316 7.39 0.36 5.04
C PRO A 316 7.32 -0.13 3.59
N ASN A 317 6.33 -0.97 3.30
CA ASN A 317 6.26 -1.67 2.02
C ASN A 317 5.00 -1.29 1.24
N SER A 318 3.83 -1.78 1.61
CA SER A 318 2.61 -1.51 0.88
C SER A 318 1.56 -0.79 1.74
N LEU A 319 0.54 -0.27 1.08
CA LEU A 319 -0.48 0.60 1.65
C LEU A 319 -1.86 0.09 1.28
N THR A 320 -2.81 0.18 2.19
CA THR A 320 -4.23 0.08 1.88
C THR A 320 -5.06 0.97 2.80
N LEU A 321 -6.28 1.32 2.39
CA LEU A 321 -7.19 2.18 3.15
C LEU A 321 -8.40 1.39 3.64
N SER A 322 -8.97 1.83 4.78
CA SER A 322 -10.34 1.48 5.14
C SER A 322 -11.33 2.01 4.11
N ALA A 323 -12.54 1.44 4.07
CA ALA A 323 -13.57 1.82 3.12
C ALA A 323 -13.96 3.31 3.20
N ASP A 324 -13.92 3.90 4.38
CA ASP A 324 -14.25 5.31 4.63
C ASP A 324 -13.08 6.29 4.41
N GLY A 325 -11.90 5.77 4.07
CA GLY A 325 -10.69 6.55 3.86
C GLY A 325 -10.11 7.21 5.12
N LYS A 326 -10.53 6.79 6.32
CA LYS A 326 -10.08 7.40 7.58
C LYS A 326 -8.95 6.64 8.26
N THR A 327 -8.63 5.46 7.78
CA THR A 327 -7.56 4.62 8.32
C THR A 327 -6.64 4.15 7.21
N LEU A 328 -5.36 4.35 7.42
CA LEU A 328 -4.30 3.83 6.55
C LEU A 328 -3.65 2.62 7.22
N TYR A 329 -3.50 1.55 6.46
CA TYR A 329 -2.74 0.38 6.86
C TYR A 329 -1.45 0.31 6.07
N VAL A 330 -0.35 -0.01 6.76
CA VAL A 330 0.99 -0.09 6.20
C VAL A 330 1.59 -1.44 6.58
N SER A 331 2.01 -2.24 5.60
CA SER A 331 2.84 -3.40 5.88
C SER A 331 4.29 -2.96 6.04
N VAL A 332 4.97 -3.46 7.07
CA VAL A 332 6.32 -3.05 7.44
C VAL A 332 7.21 -4.28 7.55
N LYS A 333 8.22 -4.34 6.70
CA LYS A 333 9.14 -5.48 6.64
C LYS A 333 10.31 -5.31 7.60
N GLN A 334 10.73 -6.43 8.16
CA GLN A 334 12.01 -6.50 8.89
C GLN A 334 13.18 -6.56 7.91
N GLU A 335 14.34 -6.19 8.41
CA GLU A 335 15.58 -6.31 7.63
C GLU A 335 15.87 -7.77 7.31
N SER A 336 16.01 -8.08 6.04
CA SER A 336 16.41 -9.39 5.54
C SER A 336 17.22 -9.27 4.25
N THR A 337 18.21 -10.14 4.10
CA THR A 337 19.01 -10.27 2.88
C THR A 337 18.88 -11.67 2.30
N ARG A 338 19.52 -11.93 1.16
CA ARG A 338 19.59 -13.30 0.61
C ARG A 338 20.32 -14.27 1.52
N GLN A 339 21.28 -13.77 2.31
CA GLN A 339 22.12 -14.56 3.22
C GLN A 339 21.53 -14.67 4.64
N LYS A 340 20.66 -13.72 5.01
CA LYS A 340 20.11 -13.64 6.36
C LYS A 340 18.61 -13.31 6.31
N GLU A 341 17.79 -14.29 6.64
CA GLU A 341 16.35 -14.07 6.83
C GLU A 341 16.09 -13.28 8.11
N ALA A 342 15.00 -12.51 8.11
CA ALA A 342 14.54 -11.85 9.32
C ALA A 342 14.18 -12.89 10.40
N THR A 343 14.64 -12.65 11.62
CA THR A 343 14.30 -13.50 12.78
C THR A 343 12.94 -13.15 13.35
N GLN A 344 12.57 -11.88 13.30
CA GLN A 344 11.29 -11.37 13.78
C GLN A 344 10.24 -11.39 12.66
N PRO A 345 8.95 -11.51 12.98
CA PRO A 345 7.88 -11.32 12.04
C PRO A 345 7.85 -9.87 11.53
N ASP A 346 7.31 -9.69 10.35
CA ASP A 346 6.95 -8.39 9.81
C ASP A 346 5.67 -7.85 10.49
N ASP A 347 5.47 -6.55 10.42
CA ASP A 347 4.37 -5.89 11.10
C ASP A 347 3.32 -5.35 10.12
N VAL A 348 2.14 -5.09 10.66
CA VAL A 348 1.16 -4.17 10.09
C VAL A 348 0.99 -3.00 11.04
N ILE A 349 0.95 -1.80 10.49
CA ILE A 349 0.65 -0.57 11.22
C ILE A 349 -0.72 -0.06 10.75
N ARG A 350 -1.56 0.31 11.71
CA ARG A 350 -2.80 1.07 11.51
C ARG A 350 -2.56 2.51 11.91
N ILE A 351 -2.86 3.44 11.01
CA ILE A 351 -2.74 4.88 11.23
C ILE A 351 -4.12 5.52 11.11
N ALA A 352 -4.58 6.20 12.15
CA ALA A 352 -5.76 7.06 12.06
C ALA A 352 -5.38 8.35 11.30
N LEU A 353 -6.15 8.71 10.27
CA LEU A 353 -5.87 9.82 9.37
C LEU A 353 -6.64 11.09 9.77
#